data_8cce8de78ade99db5257db0fc36f6362
#
_entry.id   8cce8de78ade99db5257db0fc36f6362
#
_cell.length_a   1.000
_cell.length_b   1.000
_cell.length_c   1.000
_cell.angle_alpha   90.00
_cell.angle_beta   90.00
_cell.angle_gamma   90.00
#
_symmetry.space_group_name_H-M   'P 1'
#
loop_
_entity.id
_entity.type
_entity.pdbx_description
1 polymer ?
#
loop_
_entity_poly.entity_id
_entity_poly.type
_entity_poly.pdbx_seq_one_letter_code
_entity_poly.pdbx_strand_id
1 'polypeptide(L)'
;MKVSKLLVGLFAGALSLAVYAQQPIVIKFSHVVANDTPKGKAAEMFAKKAAELTKGKVKVEVYANSTLYKDKEEMEALQLGAVQMLARTQGPSGPPR
;
A
#
# COMPACT_ATOMS: atom_id res chain seq x y z
N MET A 1 -14.12 -5.34 -45.21
CA MET A 1 -14.79 -4.45 -44.28
C MET A 1 -15.23 -5.13 -43.00
N LYS A 2 -15.83 -6.31 -43.08
CA LYS A 2 -16.23 -7.04 -41.86
C LYS A 2 -15.03 -7.45 -40.98
N VAL A 3 -13.88 -7.71 -41.60
CA VAL A 3 -12.68 -8.13 -40.91
C VAL A 3 -12.09 -7.01 -40.04
N SER A 4 -12.16 -5.75 -40.51
CA SER A 4 -11.63 -4.62 -39.75
C SER A 4 -12.44 -4.32 -38.49
N LYS A 5 -13.74 -4.57 -38.51
CA LYS A 5 -14.56 -4.41 -37.28
C LYS A 5 -14.22 -5.46 -36.25
N LEU A 6 -13.94 -6.68 -36.66
CA LEU A 6 -13.50 -7.74 -35.76
C LEU A 6 -12.14 -7.43 -35.13
N LEU A 7 -11.22 -6.91 -35.94
CA LEU A 7 -9.89 -6.52 -35.46
C LEU A 7 -9.97 -5.42 -34.41
N VAL A 8 -10.83 -4.43 -34.63
CA VAL A 8 -11.03 -3.34 -33.65
C VAL A 8 -11.57 -3.87 -32.33
N GLY A 9 -12.52 -4.82 -32.41
CA GLY A 9 -13.07 -5.41 -31.19
C GLY A 9 -12.04 -6.18 -30.36
N LEU A 10 -11.20 -6.94 -31.03
CA LEU A 10 -10.12 -7.70 -30.37
C LEU A 10 -9.09 -6.76 -29.74
N PHE A 11 -8.75 -5.69 -30.42
CA PHE A 11 -7.80 -4.71 -29.91
C PHE A 11 -8.34 -4.02 -28.65
N ALA A 12 -9.60 -3.64 -28.63
CA ALA A 12 -10.23 -3.01 -27.47
C ALA A 12 -10.26 -3.96 -26.27
N GLY A 13 -10.51 -5.24 -26.48
CA GLY A 13 -10.48 -6.24 -25.43
C GLY A 13 -9.09 -6.40 -24.82
N ALA A 14 -8.06 -6.40 -25.65
CA ALA A 14 -6.67 -6.49 -25.18
C ALA A 14 -6.27 -5.28 -24.34
N LEU A 15 -6.70 -4.08 -24.74
CA LEU A 15 -6.44 -2.86 -23.98
C LEU A 15 -7.11 -2.90 -22.61
N SER A 16 -8.34 -3.38 -22.53
CA SER A 16 -9.05 -3.50 -21.26
C SER A 16 -8.33 -4.45 -20.30
N LEU A 17 -7.84 -5.57 -20.78
CA LEU A 17 -7.08 -6.52 -19.97
C LEU A 17 -5.77 -5.91 -19.49
N ALA A 18 -5.08 -5.14 -20.34
CA ALA A 18 -3.84 -4.48 -19.95
C ALA A 18 -4.05 -3.47 -18.83
N VAL A 19 -5.13 -2.69 -18.88
CA VAL A 19 -5.47 -1.73 -17.83
C VAL A 19 -5.74 -2.47 -16.52
N TYR A 20 -6.46 -3.58 -16.57
CA TYR A 20 -6.75 -4.39 -15.39
C TYR A 20 -5.49 -4.94 -14.74
N ALA A 21 -4.55 -5.42 -15.56
CA ALA A 21 -3.29 -5.98 -15.09
C ALA A 21 -2.36 -4.93 -14.47
N GLN A 22 -2.62 -3.64 -14.71
CA GLN A 22 -1.79 -2.55 -14.21
C GLN A 22 -2.32 -1.90 -12.94
N GLN A 23 -3.38 -2.44 -12.34
CA GLN A 23 -3.88 -1.91 -11.07
C GLN A 23 -2.83 -2.10 -9.97
N PRO A 24 -2.54 -1.04 -9.21
CA PRO A 24 -1.51 -1.13 -8.17
C PRO A 24 -1.97 -1.99 -7.00
N ILE A 25 -1.00 -2.62 -6.37
CA ILE A 25 -1.20 -3.30 -5.09
C ILE A 25 -1.14 -2.22 -4.01
N VAL A 26 -2.19 -2.11 -3.21
CA VAL A 26 -2.26 -1.11 -2.14
C VAL A 26 -1.85 -1.75 -0.83
N ILE A 27 -0.87 -1.14 -0.15
CA ILE A 27 -0.41 -1.56 1.17
C ILE A 27 -0.76 -0.46 2.15
N LYS A 28 -1.60 -0.76 3.13
CA LYS A 28 -1.94 0.18 4.20
C LYS A 28 -0.91 0.03 5.31
N PHE A 29 -0.21 1.12 5.59
CA PHE A 29 0.87 1.19 6.57
C PHE A 29 0.43 2.13 7.69
N SER A 30 0.15 1.57 8.86
CA SER A 30 -0.35 2.33 10.01
C SER A 30 0.75 2.57 11.03
N HIS A 31 0.79 3.77 11.58
CA HIS A 31 1.66 4.07 12.71
C HIS A 31 1.05 5.17 13.59
N VAL A 32 1.63 5.35 14.77
CA VAL A 32 1.00 6.17 15.81
C VAL A 32 1.70 7.51 16.06
N VAL A 33 2.76 7.81 15.32
CA VAL A 33 3.53 9.04 15.49
C VAL A 33 3.25 10.04 14.38
N ALA A 34 3.69 11.29 14.60
CA ALA A 34 3.49 12.35 13.61
C ALA A 34 4.40 12.15 12.39
N ASN A 35 4.00 12.74 11.27
CA ASN A 35 4.76 12.65 10.02
C ASN A 35 6.13 13.34 10.09
N ASP A 36 6.28 14.32 10.95
CA ASP A 36 7.53 15.07 11.10
C ASP A 36 8.53 14.41 12.04
N THR A 37 8.18 13.27 12.61
CA THR A 37 9.11 12.48 13.43
C THR A 37 10.02 11.63 12.54
N PRO A 38 11.17 11.15 13.06
CA PRO A 38 12.02 10.27 12.27
C PRO A 38 11.29 9.04 11.73
N LYS A 39 10.46 8.40 12.55
CA LYS A 39 9.67 7.24 12.12
C LYS A 39 8.67 7.65 11.05
N GLY A 40 7.98 8.77 11.22
CA GLY A 40 7.02 9.27 10.25
C GLY A 40 7.67 9.58 8.91
N LYS A 41 8.82 10.24 8.95
CA LYS A 41 9.60 10.53 7.73
C LYS A 41 10.08 9.27 7.05
N ALA A 42 10.50 8.27 7.81
CA ALA A 42 10.92 6.98 7.25
C ALA A 42 9.76 6.28 6.56
N ALA A 43 8.57 6.32 7.15
CA ALA A 43 7.38 5.71 6.53
C ALA A 43 7.04 6.39 5.20
N GLU A 44 7.08 7.72 5.17
CA GLU A 44 6.82 8.47 3.93
C GLU A 44 7.86 8.18 2.87
N MET A 45 9.15 8.10 3.25
CA MET A 45 10.23 7.75 2.33
C MET A 45 10.05 6.34 1.77
N PHE A 46 9.65 5.40 2.62
CA PHE A 46 9.37 4.04 2.19
C PHE A 46 8.26 4.01 1.14
N ALA A 47 7.17 4.75 1.39
CA ALA A 47 6.06 4.83 0.44
C ALA A 47 6.52 5.38 -0.91
N LYS A 48 7.33 6.44 -0.89
CA LYS A 48 7.85 7.05 -2.10
C LYS A 48 8.77 6.09 -2.85
N LYS A 49 9.68 5.43 -2.15
CA LYS A 49 10.62 4.48 -2.75
C LYS A 49 9.89 3.27 -3.33
N ALA A 50 8.89 2.76 -2.64
CA ALA A 50 8.11 1.64 -3.14
C ALA A 50 7.43 1.99 -4.46
N ALA A 51 6.86 3.19 -4.56
CA ALA A 51 6.24 3.65 -5.80
C ALA A 51 7.26 3.80 -6.92
N GLU A 52 8.43 4.39 -6.62
CA GLU A 52 9.49 4.59 -7.61
C GLU A 52 10.06 3.27 -8.12
N LEU A 53 10.45 2.39 -7.20
CA LEU A 53 11.12 1.14 -7.56
C LEU A 53 10.20 0.15 -8.26
N THR A 54 8.91 0.20 -7.98
CA THR A 54 7.91 -0.67 -8.61
C THR A 54 7.24 -0.03 -9.80
N LYS A 55 7.61 1.20 -10.14
CA LYS A 55 7.01 1.98 -11.23
C LYS A 55 5.50 2.13 -11.04
N GLY A 56 5.08 2.39 -9.79
CA GLY A 56 3.68 2.57 -9.44
C GLY A 56 2.88 1.29 -9.28
N LYS A 57 3.49 0.13 -9.36
CA LYS A 57 2.78 -1.14 -9.18
C LYS A 57 2.43 -1.43 -7.74
N VAL A 58 3.17 -0.85 -6.81
CA VAL A 58 2.88 -0.94 -5.38
C VAL A 58 2.68 0.47 -4.84
N LYS A 59 1.54 0.68 -4.19
CA LYS A 59 1.21 1.95 -3.55
C LYS A 59 1.09 1.74 -2.06
N VAL A 60 1.95 2.43 -1.29
CA VAL A 60 1.90 2.38 0.16
C VAL A 60 1.13 3.60 0.65
N GLU A 61 0.02 3.36 1.35
CA GLU A 61 -0.77 4.41 1.97
C GLU A 61 -0.38 4.50 3.44
N VAL A 62 0.23 5.62 3.82
CA VAL A 62 0.71 5.82 5.18
C VAL A 62 -0.37 6.53 6.01
N TYR A 63 -0.73 5.94 7.12
CA TYR A 63 -1.70 6.47 8.07
C TYR A 63 -1.00 6.77 9.38
N ALA A 64 -0.67 8.04 9.59
CA ALA A 64 0.08 8.52 10.74
C ALA A 64 -0.83 8.88 11.92
N ASN A 65 -0.24 9.17 13.07
CA ASN A 65 -0.93 9.74 14.24
C ASN A 65 -2.10 8.90 14.74
N SER A 66 -2.03 7.59 14.62
CA SER A 66 -3.14 6.70 14.99
C SER A 66 -4.43 7.00 14.25
N THR A 67 -4.35 7.59 13.05
CA THR A 67 -5.55 7.96 12.29
C THR A 67 -6.36 6.76 11.82
N LEU A 68 -5.69 5.63 11.60
CA LEU A 68 -6.39 4.41 11.23
C LEU A 68 -6.66 3.53 12.44
N TYR A 69 -5.62 3.24 13.22
CA TYR A 69 -5.73 2.42 14.43
C TYR A 69 -4.79 2.94 15.51
N LYS A 70 -5.19 2.79 16.75
CA LYS A 70 -4.34 3.05 17.90
C LYS A 70 -3.38 1.88 18.10
N ASP A 71 -2.34 2.10 18.91
CA ASP A 71 -1.25 1.14 19.08
C ASP A 71 -1.71 -0.27 19.42
N LYS A 72 -2.66 -0.39 20.36
CA LYS A 72 -3.22 -1.70 20.73
C LYS A 72 -3.97 -2.36 19.61
N GLU A 73 -4.72 -1.56 18.86
CA GLU A 73 -5.60 -2.06 17.80
C GLU A 73 -4.84 -2.41 16.54
N GLU A 74 -3.66 -1.83 16.33
CA GLU A 74 -2.85 -2.07 15.13
C GLU A 74 -2.48 -3.53 14.97
N MET A 75 -2.08 -4.19 16.06
CA MET A 75 -1.70 -5.60 15.99
C MET A 75 -2.87 -6.48 15.60
N GLU A 76 -4.03 -6.22 16.16
CA GLU A 76 -5.23 -6.96 15.79
C GLU A 76 -5.59 -6.72 14.32
N ALA A 77 -5.51 -5.47 13.87
CA ALA A 77 -5.80 -5.12 12.49
C ALA A 77 -4.85 -5.82 11.52
N LEU A 78 -3.57 -5.92 11.89
CA LEU A 78 -2.60 -6.64 11.09
C LEU A 78 -2.94 -8.13 10.99
N GLN A 79 -3.29 -8.74 12.12
CA GLN A 79 -3.65 -10.16 12.15
C GLN A 79 -4.89 -10.46 11.33
N LEU A 80 -5.84 -9.53 11.32
CA LEU A 80 -7.08 -9.67 10.56
C LEU A 80 -6.93 -9.27 9.09
N GLY A 81 -5.80 -8.70 8.71
CA GLY A 81 -5.58 -8.25 7.34
C GLY A 81 -6.17 -6.90 7.00
N ALA A 82 -6.64 -6.14 7.99
CA ALA A 82 -7.15 -4.80 7.77
C ALA A 82 -6.06 -3.81 7.41
N VAL A 83 -4.83 -4.05 7.88
CA VAL A 83 -3.63 -3.35 7.42
C VAL A 83 -2.57 -4.38 7.07
N GLN A 84 -1.63 -4.01 6.21
CA GLN A 84 -0.58 -4.91 5.75
C GLN A 84 0.76 -4.63 6.42
N MET A 85 0.95 -3.41 6.97
CA MET A 85 2.21 -3.02 7.61
C MET A 85 1.95 -2.14 8.81
N LEU A 86 2.82 -2.26 9.82
CA LEU A 86 2.84 -1.42 11.01
C LEU A 86 4.27 -0.94 11.28
N ALA A 87 4.38 0.21 11.95
CA ALA A 87 5.63 0.63 12.55
C ALA A 87 5.36 0.93 14.02
N ARG A 88 5.61 -0.06 14.87
CA ARG A 88 5.35 0.07 16.29
C ARG A 88 6.56 0.63 17.02
N THR A 89 6.28 1.39 18.06
CA THR A 89 7.33 1.84 18.98
C THR A 89 7.79 0.65 19.80
N GLN A 90 9.08 0.43 19.83
CA GLN A 90 9.66 -0.59 20.71
C GLN A 90 9.79 0.00 22.09
N GLY A 91 8.91 -0.36 22.95
CA GLY A 91 8.93 0.06 24.34
C GLY A 91 9.40 -1.07 25.24
N PRO A 92 9.08 -0.95 26.54
CA PRO A 92 9.43 -1.97 27.54
C PRO A 92 8.88 -3.35 27.20
N SER A 93 7.83 -3.37 26.39
CA SER A 93 7.21 -4.61 25.92
C SER A 93 7.95 -5.30 24.79
N GLY A 94 9.03 -4.75 24.29
CA GLY A 94 9.83 -5.29 23.20
C GLY A 94 9.59 -6.76 22.80
N PRO A 95 10.49 -7.40 22.06
CA PRO A 95 10.24 -8.78 21.63
C PRO A 95 10.11 -9.70 22.84
N PRO A 96 9.27 -10.73 22.75
CA PRO A 96 9.13 -11.69 23.86
C PRO A 96 10.45 -12.33 24.17
N ARG A 97 10.69 -12.52 25.41
CA ARG A 97 11.95 -13.07 25.91
C ARG A 97 11.77 -14.50 26.34
#